data_685c26ed11f4972960a7a58c9d722403
#
_entry.id   685c26ed11f4972960a7a58c9d722403
#
_cell.length_a   1.000
_cell.length_b   1.000
_cell.length_c   1.000
_cell.angle_alpha   90.00
_cell.angle_beta   90.00
_cell.angle_gamma   90.00
#
_symmetry.space_group_name_H-M   'P 1'
#
loop_
_entity.id
_entity.type
_entity.pdbx_description
1 polymer ?
#
loop_
_entity_poly.entity_id
_entity_poly.type
_entity_poly.pdbx_seq_one_letter_code
_entity_poly.pdbx_strand_id
1 'polypeptide(L)'
;MRERSRFFGRYFSVLVLFLILHPSSLIPGAWAQPYPAKPIRLVIGFPPGGFVDLTSRLVSGPLGQALGQQVIVENRGGAGGIVGTEVAARAAPDGYTLTVGSAGTHAVNQSLYRKLPYNVLRDFIPITRLADAPSILAVHPSFPARSVKELVALARARPGRIFYASAGSGTSTHLAAALFEHLAKVKLVHVPYKGGGPALIDVVAGQVPVTFGTAASVSPHTKSGRLRGLAVTGGKRSATLPDLPTIAEGGVAGYEMLNWLGLFAPAGTPRAIVERLNTEALRVVGSPETRSRLNAAGAEPSPMPSEEFAVFVKKEIEKWGKVVAATGMTAD
;
A
#
# COMPACT_ATOMS: atom_id res chain seq x y z
N MET A 1 -68.13 -46.44 52.54
CA MET A 1 -67.54 -45.11 52.25
C MET A 1 -66.14 -45.09 52.78
N ARG A 2 -65.20 -45.90 52.13
CA ARG A 2 -63.77 -45.91 52.47
C ARG A 2 -63.07 -46.83 51.46
N GLU A 3 -62.87 -46.37 50.21
CA GLU A 3 -61.98 -47.01 49.21
C GLU A 3 -61.82 -46.11 48.02
N ARG A 4 -61.08 -44.97 48.12
CA ARG A 4 -60.68 -44.14 46.98
C ARG A 4 -59.43 -43.31 47.22
N SER A 5 -58.51 -43.71 48.07
CA SER A 5 -57.33 -42.90 48.36
C SER A 5 -55.97 -43.60 48.17
N ARG A 6 -55.91 -44.74 47.48
CA ARG A 6 -54.62 -45.48 47.32
C ARG A 6 -54.06 -45.55 45.89
N PHE A 7 -54.68 -44.92 44.88
CA PHE A 7 -54.26 -45.02 43.51
C PHE A 7 -53.46 -43.78 43.01
N PHE A 8 -53.43 -42.69 43.73
CA PHE A 8 -52.73 -41.45 43.25
C PHE A 8 -51.26 -41.37 43.63
N GLY A 9 -50.75 -42.21 44.54
CA GLY A 9 -49.39 -42.11 45.07
C GLY A 9 -48.28 -42.84 44.23
N ARG A 10 -48.69 -43.76 43.34
CA ARG A 10 -47.69 -44.61 42.65
C ARG A 10 -47.25 -44.07 41.27
N TYR A 11 -47.96 -43.12 40.66
CA TYR A 11 -47.59 -42.55 39.39
C TYR A 11 -46.77 -41.28 39.48
N PHE A 12 -46.77 -40.64 40.64
CA PHE A 12 -45.98 -39.40 40.86
C PHE A 12 -44.49 -39.68 41.09
N SER A 13 -44.13 -40.86 41.62
CA SER A 13 -42.70 -41.22 41.84
C SER A 13 -41.99 -41.74 40.59
N VAL A 14 -42.71 -42.19 39.55
CA VAL A 14 -42.12 -42.67 38.31
C VAL A 14 -41.85 -41.49 37.33
N LEU A 15 -42.60 -40.36 37.42
CA LEU A 15 -42.42 -39.20 36.58
C LEU A 15 -41.23 -38.33 36.99
N VAL A 16 -40.80 -38.39 38.25
CA VAL A 16 -39.65 -37.60 38.73
C VAL A 16 -38.32 -38.31 38.45
N LEU A 17 -38.31 -39.64 38.25
CA LEU A 17 -37.08 -40.39 37.98
C LEU A 17 -36.64 -40.37 36.49
N PHE A 18 -37.52 -39.95 35.56
CA PHE A 18 -37.20 -39.83 34.13
C PHE A 18 -36.62 -38.47 33.73
N LEU A 19 -36.59 -37.47 34.64
CA LEU A 19 -36.06 -36.13 34.38
C LEU A 19 -34.56 -35.92 34.71
N ILE A 20 -33.88 -36.95 35.25
CA ILE A 20 -32.49 -36.84 35.73
C ILE A 20 -31.48 -37.61 34.84
N LEU A 21 -31.95 -38.31 33.82
CA LEU A 21 -31.10 -39.00 32.85
C LEU A 21 -31.19 -38.37 31.45
N HIS A 22 -31.00 -37.04 31.37
CA HIS A 22 -30.54 -36.46 30.13
C HIS A 22 -29.04 -36.68 30.07
N PRO A 23 -28.50 -37.46 29.14
CA PRO A 23 -27.07 -37.46 28.90
C PRO A 23 -26.71 -36.02 28.57
N SER A 24 -25.86 -35.42 29.42
CA SER A 24 -25.20 -34.17 29.10
C SER A 24 -24.74 -34.27 27.64
N SER A 25 -25.44 -33.56 26.75
CA SER A 25 -25.05 -33.45 25.36
C SER A 25 -23.61 -32.99 25.39
N LEU A 26 -22.70 -33.90 25.10
CA LEU A 26 -21.36 -33.61 24.66
C LEU A 26 -21.55 -32.69 23.47
N ILE A 27 -21.59 -31.35 23.73
CA ILE A 27 -21.42 -30.34 22.70
C ILE A 27 -20.05 -30.71 22.12
N PRO A 28 -19.98 -31.28 20.90
CA PRO A 28 -18.67 -31.48 20.29
C PRO A 28 -18.04 -30.11 20.30
N GLY A 29 -16.91 -30.01 21.02
CA GLY A 29 -16.16 -28.76 21.05
C GLY A 29 -16.06 -28.31 19.61
N ALA A 30 -16.57 -27.14 19.30
CA ALA A 30 -16.48 -26.55 17.96
C ALA A 30 -14.98 -26.50 17.66
N TRP A 31 -14.49 -27.49 16.91
CA TRP A 31 -13.13 -27.50 16.42
C TRP A 31 -13.05 -26.27 15.54
N ALA A 32 -12.46 -25.21 16.07
CA ALA A 32 -12.23 -24.01 15.30
C ALA A 32 -11.53 -24.44 14.01
N GLN A 33 -12.22 -24.33 12.88
CA GLN A 33 -11.63 -24.69 11.60
C GLN A 33 -10.32 -23.91 11.43
N PRO A 34 -9.25 -24.57 11.02
CA PRO A 34 -7.96 -23.89 10.89
C PRO A 34 -8.12 -22.74 9.89
N TYR A 35 -7.72 -21.53 10.31
CA TYR A 35 -7.70 -20.38 9.41
C TYR A 35 -6.64 -20.58 8.31
N PRO A 36 -6.94 -20.24 7.03
CA PRO A 36 -8.25 -19.87 6.51
C PRO A 36 -9.08 -21.10 6.07
N ALA A 37 -10.39 -21.11 6.32
CA ALA A 37 -11.33 -22.16 5.91
C ALA A 37 -12.18 -21.77 4.68
N LYS A 38 -12.11 -20.52 4.21
CA LYS A 38 -12.83 -19.97 3.06
C LYS A 38 -11.94 -18.95 2.32
N PRO A 39 -12.31 -18.55 1.08
CA PRO A 39 -11.55 -17.56 0.32
C PRO A 39 -11.38 -16.23 1.07
N ILE A 40 -10.21 -15.60 0.88
CA ILE A 40 -9.84 -14.30 1.44
C ILE A 40 -10.06 -13.22 0.38
N ARG A 41 -10.74 -12.14 0.73
CA ARG A 41 -10.90 -10.96 -0.12
C ARG A 41 -9.72 -10.02 0.07
N LEU A 42 -9.08 -9.64 -1.03
CA LEU A 42 -8.02 -8.63 -1.04
C LEU A 42 -8.56 -7.36 -1.71
N VAL A 43 -9.09 -6.45 -0.90
CA VAL A 43 -9.67 -5.19 -1.38
C VAL A 43 -8.56 -4.20 -1.72
N ILE A 44 -8.63 -3.58 -2.91
CA ILE A 44 -7.68 -2.55 -3.33
C ILE A 44 -8.43 -1.29 -3.78
N GLY A 45 -7.93 -0.12 -3.36
CA GLY A 45 -8.56 1.18 -3.60
C GLY A 45 -8.34 1.77 -5.00
N PHE A 46 -7.89 0.96 -5.98
CA PHE A 46 -7.50 1.43 -7.30
C PHE A 46 -8.11 0.59 -8.41
N PRO A 47 -8.31 1.17 -9.62
CA PRO A 47 -8.83 0.43 -10.77
C PRO A 47 -7.84 -0.65 -11.26
N PRO A 48 -8.33 -1.64 -12.04
CA PRO A 48 -7.47 -2.65 -12.65
C PRO A 48 -6.37 -2.08 -13.55
N GLY A 49 -5.24 -2.81 -13.63
CA GLY A 49 -4.12 -2.52 -14.55
C GLY A 49 -3.07 -1.55 -14.01
N GLY A 50 -3.30 -0.88 -12.88
CA GLY A 50 -2.30 -0.01 -12.23
C GLY A 50 -1.31 -0.79 -11.36
N PHE A 51 -0.29 -0.09 -10.84
CA PHE A 51 0.78 -0.67 -10.01
C PHE A 51 0.24 -1.48 -8.81
N VAL A 52 -0.78 -0.95 -8.11
CA VAL A 52 -1.41 -1.64 -6.97
C VAL A 52 -2.08 -2.93 -7.41
N ASP A 53 -2.86 -2.90 -8.50
CA ASP A 53 -3.59 -4.06 -9.01
C ASP A 53 -2.64 -5.16 -9.51
N LEU A 54 -1.65 -4.80 -10.34
CA LEU A 54 -0.67 -5.74 -10.88
C LEU A 54 0.12 -6.42 -9.75
N THR A 55 0.64 -5.65 -8.79
CA THR A 55 1.37 -6.20 -7.64
C THR A 55 0.47 -7.11 -6.80
N SER A 56 -0.77 -6.70 -6.53
CA SER A 56 -1.73 -7.49 -5.76
C SER A 56 -2.01 -8.84 -6.44
N ARG A 57 -2.20 -8.87 -7.76
CA ARG A 57 -2.44 -10.13 -8.51
C ARG A 57 -1.21 -11.01 -8.58
N LEU A 58 -0.01 -10.44 -8.70
CA LEU A 58 1.24 -11.20 -8.68
C LEU A 58 1.50 -11.90 -7.34
N VAL A 59 1.00 -11.32 -6.24
CA VAL A 59 1.17 -11.88 -4.89
C VAL A 59 -0.01 -12.76 -4.49
N SER A 60 -1.26 -12.44 -4.89
CA SER A 60 -2.47 -13.12 -4.42
C SER A 60 -2.51 -14.62 -4.77
N GLY A 61 -2.11 -14.98 -5.98
CA GLY A 61 -2.08 -16.39 -6.41
C GLY A 61 -1.13 -17.25 -5.54
N PRO A 62 0.17 -16.92 -5.48
CA PRO A 62 1.12 -17.63 -4.62
C PRO A 62 0.76 -17.59 -3.13
N LEU A 63 0.21 -16.47 -2.62
CA LEU A 63 -0.24 -16.37 -1.24
C LEU A 63 -1.44 -17.30 -0.98
N GLY A 64 -2.36 -17.39 -1.93
CA GLY A 64 -3.49 -18.32 -1.84
C GLY A 64 -3.03 -19.77 -1.78
N GLN A 65 -2.06 -20.16 -2.62
CA GLN A 65 -1.44 -21.50 -2.57
C GLN A 65 -0.80 -21.78 -1.21
N ALA A 66 -0.06 -20.82 -0.66
CA ALA A 66 0.59 -20.93 0.64
C ALA A 66 -0.38 -21.08 1.81
N LEU A 67 -1.52 -20.39 1.73
CA LEU A 67 -2.56 -20.42 2.76
C LEU A 67 -3.55 -21.58 2.59
N GLY A 68 -3.58 -22.26 1.43
CA GLY A 68 -4.53 -23.33 1.12
C GLY A 68 -5.95 -22.82 0.78
N GLN A 69 -6.12 -21.52 0.52
CA GLN A 69 -7.39 -20.89 0.17
C GLN A 69 -7.17 -19.78 -0.87
N GLN A 70 -8.15 -19.55 -1.74
CA GLN A 70 -8.03 -18.49 -2.74
C GLN A 70 -7.91 -17.10 -2.09
N VAL A 71 -7.02 -16.25 -2.63
CA VAL A 71 -6.96 -14.82 -2.33
C VAL A 71 -7.47 -14.04 -3.54
N ILE A 72 -8.67 -13.47 -3.41
CA ILE A 72 -9.42 -12.86 -4.52
C ILE A 72 -9.25 -11.35 -4.48
N VAL A 73 -8.63 -10.78 -5.53
CA VAL A 73 -8.45 -9.33 -5.66
C VAL A 73 -9.76 -8.67 -6.07
N GLU A 74 -10.19 -7.69 -5.28
CA GLU A 74 -11.40 -6.90 -5.50
C GLU A 74 -11.05 -5.40 -5.63
N ASN A 75 -11.25 -4.84 -6.81
CA ASN A 75 -10.98 -3.42 -7.09
C ASN A 75 -12.17 -2.54 -6.65
N ARG A 76 -11.93 -1.62 -5.72
CA ARG A 76 -12.87 -0.62 -5.21
C ARG A 76 -12.27 0.79 -5.36
N GLY A 77 -12.08 1.20 -6.61
CA GLY A 77 -11.45 2.47 -6.94
C GLY A 77 -12.32 3.67 -6.57
N GLY A 78 -11.68 4.82 -6.35
CA GLY A 78 -12.33 6.12 -6.13
C GLY A 78 -11.61 6.98 -5.10
N ALA A 79 -11.71 8.31 -5.26
CA ALA A 79 -11.18 9.32 -4.36
C ALA A 79 -9.72 9.04 -3.89
N GLY A 80 -8.79 8.83 -4.82
CA GLY A 80 -7.38 8.56 -4.47
C GLY A 80 -7.15 7.28 -3.66
N GLY A 81 -8.05 6.28 -3.78
CA GLY A 81 -8.00 5.01 -3.05
C GLY A 81 -8.77 5.00 -1.74
N ILE A 82 -9.39 6.11 -1.35
CA ILE A 82 -10.11 6.24 -0.07
C ILE A 82 -11.28 5.26 0.00
N VAL A 83 -12.07 5.10 -1.08
CA VAL A 83 -13.25 4.22 -1.11
C VAL A 83 -12.91 2.78 -0.74
N GLY A 84 -11.94 2.17 -1.40
CA GLY A 84 -11.54 0.79 -1.10
C GLY A 84 -10.88 0.64 0.27
N THR A 85 -10.11 1.63 0.70
CA THR A 85 -9.48 1.64 2.02
C THR A 85 -10.52 1.72 3.13
N GLU A 86 -11.56 2.53 2.97
CA GLU A 86 -12.68 2.62 3.92
C GLU A 86 -13.45 1.30 4.02
N VAL A 87 -13.71 0.64 2.88
CA VAL A 87 -14.34 -0.70 2.87
C VAL A 87 -13.53 -1.70 3.70
N ALA A 88 -12.22 -1.70 3.56
CA ALA A 88 -11.36 -2.57 4.34
C ALA A 88 -11.31 -2.17 5.83
N ALA A 89 -11.25 -0.88 6.15
CA ALA A 89 -11.25 -0.39 7.53
C ALA A 89 -12.49 -0.80 8.34
N ARG A 90 -13.63 -0.92 7.65
CA ARG A 90 -14.93 -1.30 8.25
C ARG A 90 -15.23 -2.79 8.18
N ALA A 91 -14.33 -3.59 7.60
CA ALA A 91 -14.54 -5.03 7.50
C ALA A 91 -14.38 -5.73 8.86
N ALA A 92 -14.99 -6.91 8.98
CA ALA A 92 -14.82 -7.74 10.17
C ALA A 92 -13.35 -8.12 10.35
N PRO A 93 -12.83 -8.06 11.59
CA PRO A 93 -11.43 -8.37 11.88
C PRO A 93 -11.19 -9.89 12.03
N ASP A 94 -11.69 -10.66 11.08
CA ASP A 94 -11.63 -12.12 11.06
C ASP A 94 -10.55 -12.70 10.14
N GLY A 95 -9.76 -11.82 9.49
CA GLY A 95 -8.70 -12.19 8.56
C GLY A 95 -9.20 -12.51 7.13
N TYR A 96 -10.49 -12.51 6.85
CA TYR A 96 -11.03 -12.82 5.52
C TYR A 96 -11.24 -11.60 4.61
N THR A 97 -10.98 -10.41 5.13
CA THR A 97 -10.86 -9.19 4.30
C THR A 97 -9.53 -8.54 4.63
N LEU A 98 -8.66 -8.44 3.62
CA LEU A 98 -7.37 -7.76 3.67
C LEU A 98 -7.36 -6.60 2.68
N THR A 99 -6.39 -5.71 2.80
CA THR A 99 -6.20 -4.64 1.81
C THR A 99 -4.74 -4.47 1.45
N VAL A 100 -4.48 -4.03 0.21
CA VAL A 100 -3.19 -3.49 -0.18
C VAL A 100 -3.23 -1.97 -0.05
N GLY A 101 -2.52 -1.49 0.94
CA GLY A 101 -2.28 -0.06 1.14
C GLY A 101 -1.08 0.44 0.35
N SER A 102 -1.08 1.71 0.02
CA SER A 102 0.03 2.41 -0.65
C SER A 102 0.54 3.57 0.21
N ALA A 103 1.68 4.13 -0.16
CA ALA A 103 2.18 5.39 0.43
C ALA A 103 1.09 6.49 0.45
N GLY A 104 0.29 6.59 -0.62
CA GLY A 104 -0.83 7.53 -0.70
C GLY A 104 -1.89 7.25 0.36
N THR A 105 -2.50 6.04 0.31
CA THR A 105 -3.65 5.71 1.18
C THR A 105 -3.28 5.48 2.63
N HIS A 106 -2.07 4.96 2.91
CA HIS A 106 -1.66 4.55 4.26
C HIS A 106 -0.57 5.43 4.88
N ALA A 107 -0.23 6.56 4.25
CA ALA A 107 0.61 7.57 4.89
C ALA A 107 0.15 9.00 4.55
N VAL A 108 0.15 9.38 3.26
CA VAL A 108 -0.07 10.76 2.81
C VAL A 108 -1.48 11.26 3.10
N ASN A 109 -2.51 10.47 2.80
CA ASN A 109 -3.91 10.88 2.92
C ASN A 109 -4.28 11.29 4.36
N GLN A 110 -3.58 10.79 5.38
CA GLN A 110 -3.77 11.20 6.79
C GLN A 110 -3.55 12.72 7.00
N SER A 111 -2.72 13.34 6.17
CA SER A 111 -2.39 14.77 6.27
C SER A 111 -2.94 15.60 5.11
N LEU A 112 -3.23 14.94 3.98
CA LEU A 112 -3.64 15.60 2.74
C LEU A 112 -5.14 15.97 2.73
N TYR A 113 -5.99 15.11 3.35
CA TYR A 113 -7.44 15.29 3.40
C TYR A 113 -7.88 15.79 4.77
N ARG A 114 -8.70 16.85 4.81
CA ARG A 114 -9.28 17.39 6.06
C ARG A 114 -10.26 16.42 6.72
N LYS A 115 -10.98 15.62 5.91
CA LYS A 115 -11.95 14.61 6.37
C LYS A 115 -11.63 13.28 5.71
N LEU A 116 -10.87 12.44 6.42
CA LEU A 116 -10.57 11.08 5.99
C LEU A 116 -11.48 10.09 6.76
N PRO A 117 -12.21 9.17 6.09
CA PRO A 117 -13.15 8.28 6.76
C PRO A 117 -12.49 7.11 7.52
N TYR A 118 -11.17 7.05 7.56
CA TYR A 118 -10.37 6.06 8.29
C TYR A 118 -9.13 6.69 8.92
N ASN A 119 -8.57 6.00 9.91
CA ASN A 119 -7.28 6.33 10.50
C ASN A 119 -6.36 5.11 10.41
N VAL A 120 -5.22 5.24 9.73
CA VAL A 120 -4.33 4.11 9.42
C VAL A 120 -3.83 3.42 10.68
N LEU A 121 -3.40 4.18 11.69
CA LEU A 121 -2.82 3.61 12.92
C LEU A 121 -3.87 2.99 13.86
N ARG A 122 -5.13 3.42 13.76
CA ARG A 122 -6.23 2.91 14.58
C ARG A 122 -6.94 1.73 13.91
N ASP A 123 -7.15 1.80 12.59
CA ASP A 123 -8.10 0.94 11.89
C ASP A 123 -7.42 -0.22 11.15
N PHE A 124 -6.07 -0.27 11.12
CA PHE A 124 -5.33 -1.31 10.41
C PHE A 124 -4.17 -1.90 11.21
N ILE A 125 -3.90 -3.18 10.94
CA ILE A 125 -2.69 -3.89 11.37
C ILE A 125 -1.83 -4.10 10.13
N PRO A 126 -0.61 -3.56 10.07
CA PRO A 126 0.35 -3.86 9.01
C PRO A 126 0.78 -5.32 9.05
N ILE A 127 0.65 -6.05 7.94
CA ILE A 127 1.07 -7.46 7.83
C ILE A 127 2.51 -7.53 7.32
N THR A 128 2.75 -7.01 6.13
CA THR A 128 4.09 -6.94 5.53
C THR A 128 4.11 -5.90 4.41
N ARG A 129 5.28 -5.34 4.16
CA ARG A 129 5.54 -4.60 2.93
C ARG A 129 5.66 -5.59 1.77
N LEU A 130 5.10 -5.28 0.62
CA LEU A 130 5.08 -6.17 -0.53
C LEU A 130 6.14 -5.79 -1.56
N ALA A 131 6.09 -4.55 -2.00
CA ALA A 131 6.97 -4.06 -3.04
C ALA A 131 7.06 -2.54 -3.04
N ASP A 132 8.11 -2.04 -3.68
CA ASP A 132 8.34 -0.63 -3.96
C ASP A 132 8.29 -0.38 -5.47
N ALA A 133 7.79 0.79 -5.87
CA ALA A 133 7.99 1.30 -7.21
C ALA A 133 8.90 2.52 -7.14
N PRO A 134 10.15 2.40 -7.57
CA PRO A 134 11.00 3.56 -7.70
C PRO A 134 10.46 4.50 -8.78
N SER A 135 10.72 5.79 -8.63
CA SER A 135 10.50 6.80 -9.65
C SER A 135 11.83 7.34 -10.13
N ILE A 136 11.84 7.91 -11.32
CA ILE A 136 13.01 8.56 -11.92
C ILE A 136 12.75 10.06 -11.97
N LEU A 137 13.65 10.83 -11.39
CA LEU A 137 13.81 12.24 -11.72
C LEU A 137 14.46 12.32 -13.10
N ALA A 138 13.70 12.74 -14.08
CA ALA A 138 14.18 12.87 -15.45
C ALA A 138 13.88 14.26 -16.03
N VAL A 139 14.69 14.65 -17.00
CA VAL A 139 14.55 15.92 -17.71
C VAL A 139 14.55 15.69 -19.22
N HIS A 140 13.92 16.61 -19.97
CA HIS A 140 14.07 16.63 -21.44
C HIS A 140 15.52 16.92 -21.82
N PRO A 141 16.10 16.31 -22.90
CA PRO A 141 17.51 16.48 -23.26
C PRO A 141 17.94 17.92 -23.53
N SER A 142 17.02 18.80 -23.96
CA SER A 142 17.32 20.23 -24.19
C SER A 142 17.43 21.03 -22.87
N PHE A 143 16.96 20.46 -21.75
CA PHE A 143 17.08 21.12 -20.45
C PHE A 143 18.53 21.08 -19.96
N PRO A 144 19.10 22.20 -19.46
CA PRO A 144 20.54 22.29 -19.25
C PRO A 144 21.10 21.45 -18.10
N ALA A 145 20.24 20.97 -17.14
CA ALA A 145 20.72 20.14 -16.05
C ALA A 145 21.08 18.73 -16.50
N ARG A 146 22.26 18.25 -16.08
CA ARG A 146 22.76 16.89 -16.31
C ARG A 146 22.90 16.09 -15.02
N SER A 147 22.65 16.73 -13.87
CA SER A 147 22.71 16.12 -12.55
C SER A 147 21.69 16.75 -11.61
N VAL A 148 21.40 16.08 -10.49
CA VAL A 148 20.55 16.64 -9.41
C VAL A 148 21.13 17.97 -8.91
N LYS A 149 22.46 18.02 -8.71
CA LYS A 149 23.15 19.24 -8.24
C LYS A 149 22.93 20.41 -9.19
N GLU A 150 23.01 20.19 -10.50
CA GLU A 150 22.77 21.23 -11.51
C GLU A 150 21.31 21.66 -11.54
N LEU A 151 20.35 20.73 -11.39
CA LEU A 151 18.93 21.06 -11.29
C LEU A 151 18.67 21.94 -10.06
N VAL A 152 19.23 21.60 -8.89
CA VAL A 152 19.12 22.40 -7.68
C VAL A 152 19.72 23.79 -7.88
N ALA A 153 20.90 23.90 -8.50
CA ALA A 153 21.52 25.19 -8.77
C ALA A 153 20.68 26.06 -9.69
N LEU A 154 20.13 25.48 -10.77
CA LEU A 154 19.22 26.18 -11.68
C LEU A 154 17.93 26.63 -11.00
N ALA A 155 17.35 25.77 -10.15
CA ALA A 155 16.11 26.09 -9.43
C ALA A 155 16.32 27.19 -8.38
N ARG A 156 17.50 27.27 -7.75
CA ARG A 156 17.88 28.37 -6.85
C ARG A 156 18.11 29.68 -7.59
N ALA A 157 18.76 29.60 -8.78
CA ALA A 157 18.97 30.78 -9.61
C ALA A 157 17.70 31.33 -10.25
N ARG A 158 16.68 30.51 -10.43
CA ARG A 158 15.42 30.86 -11.09
C ARG A 158 14.20 30.31 -10.31
N PRO A 159 13.93 30.77 -9.08
CA PRO A 159 12.86 30.26 -8.24
C PRO A 159 11.50 30.47 -8.92
N GLY A 160 10.68 29.38 -8.96
CA GLY A 160 9.36 29.41 -9.59
C GLY A 160 9.37 29.58 -11.11
N ARG A 161 10.45 29.20 -11.81
CA ARG A 161 10.56 29.28 -13.28
C ARG A 161 10.78 27.93 -13.94
N ILE A 162 11.00 26.87 -13.19
CA ILE A 162 11.19 25.51 -13.72
C ILE A 162 9.90 24.73 -13.51
N PHE A 163 9.30 24.28 -14.60
CA PHE A 163 8.06 23.53 -14.59
C PHE A 163 8.35 22.02 -14.46
N TYR A 164 7.49 21.32 -13.71
CA TYR A 164 7.51 19.85 -13.68
C TYR A 164 6.12 19.26 -13.90
N ALA A 165 6.05 18.16 -14.63
CA ALA A 165 4.84 17.43 -14.91
C ALA A 165 4.59 16.34 -13.86
N SER A 166 3.35 16.19 -13.40
CA SER A 166 2.90 15.10 -12.55
C SER A 166 1.65 14.42 -13.08
N ALA A 167 1.34 13.24 -12.57
CA ALA A 167 0.10 12.53 -12.89
C ALA A 167 -1.16 13.17 -12.27
N GLY A 168 -1.02 14.33 -11.62
CA GLY A 168 -2.06 15.06 -10.94
C GLY A 168 -1.73 15.38 -9.49
N SER A 169 -2.49 16.29 -8.89
CA SER A 169 -2.32 16.69 -7.48
C SER A 169 -2.49 15.49 -6.54
N GLY A 170 -1.64 15.40 -5.51
CA GLY A 170 -1.66 14.31 -4.52
C GLY A 170 -1.12 12.96 -5.00
N THR A 171 -0.76 12.81 -6.28
CA THR A 171 -0.15 11.58 -6.80
C THR A 171 1.29 11.41 -6.34
N SER A 172 1.83 10.19 -6.40
CA SER A 172 3.23 9.90 -6.05
C SER A 172 4.24 10.77 -6.80
N THR A 173 3.95 11.13 -8.05
CA THR A 173 4.79 11.99 -8.88
C THR A 173 4.78 13.46 -8.41
N HIS A 174 3.65 13.96 -7.94
CA HIS A 174 3.56 15.26 -7.28
C HIS A 174 4.27 15.26 -5.93
N LEU A 175 4.04 14.24 -5.12
CA LEU A 175 4.67 14.09 -3.81
C LEU A 175 6.20 14.02 -3.88
N ALA A 176 6.72 13.32 -4.89
CA ALA A 176 8.16 13.23 -5.12
C ALA A 176 8.79 14.60 -5.41
N ALA A 177 8.12 15.41 -6.23
CA ALA A 177 8.56 16.78 -6.50
C ALA A 177 8.45 17.67 -5.26
N ALA A 178 7.36 17.61 -4.52
CA ALA A 178 7.15 18.40 -3.32
C ALA A 178 8.18 18.09 -2.22
N LEU A 179 8.53 16.81 -2.02
CA LEU A 179 9.62 16.42 -1.13
C LEU A 179 10.96 16.97 -1.60
N PHE A 180 11.21 16.94 -2.92
CA PHE A 180 12.42 17.53 -3.50
C PHE A 180 12.51 19.04 -3.23
N GLU A 181 11.43 19.78 -3.49
CA GLU A 181 11.36 21.23 -3.22
C GLU A 181 11.61 21.53 -1.73
N HIS A 182 10.97 20.75 -0.85
CA HIS A 182 11.10 20.93 0.60
C HIS A 182 12.55 20.73 1.09
N LEU A 183 13.19 19.63 0.68
CA LEU A 183 14.53 19.28 1.16
C LEU A 183 15.64 20.07 0.47
N ALA A 184 15.52 20.31 -0.83
CA ALA A 184 16.49 21.10 -1.60
C ALA A 184 16.36 22.62 -1.36
N LYS A 185 15.28 23.07 -0.69
CA LYS A 185 14.96 24.47 -0.47
C LYS A 185 14.89 25.24 -1.80
N VAL A 186 14.16 24.71 -2.77
CA VAL A 186 13.91 25.29 -4.09
C VAL A 186 12.41 25.40 -4.36
N LYS A 187 12.04 26.17 -5.38
CA LYS A 187 10.66 26.32 -5.83
C LYS A 187 10.55 25.99 -7.30
N LEU A 188 9.75 24.97 -7.62
CA LEU A 188 9.37 24.56 -8.96
C LEU A 188 7.91 24.96 -9.24
N VAL A 189 7.46 24.82 -10.50
CA VAL A 189 6.06 25.09 -10.89
C VAL A 189 5.40 23.76 -11.26
N HIS A 190 4.36 23.42 -10.52
CA HIS A 190 3.59 22.20 -10.76
C HIS A 190 2.69 22.32 -11.98
N VAL A 191 2.76 21.36 -12.90
CA VAL A 191 1.85 21.17 -14.04
C VAL A 191 1.13 19.83 -13.85
N PRO A 192 -0.10 19.84 -13.29
CA PRO A 192 -0.86 18.62 -13.06
C PRO A 192 -1.53 18.12 -14.34
N TYR A 193 -1.42 16.82 -14.62
CA TYR A 193 -2.08 16.11 -15.70
C TYR A 193 -3.13 15.13 -15.17
N LYS A 194 -3.99 14.64 -16.06
CA LYS A 194 -4.97 13.58 -15.75
C LYS A 194 -4.34 12.19 -15.91
N GLY A 195 -3.20 11.95 -15.23
CA GLY A 195 -2.47 10.69 -15.27
C GLY A 195 -1.04 10.80 -15.78
N GLY A 196 -0.23 9.76 -15.55
CA GLY A 196 1.19 9.74 -15.91
C GLY A 196 1.47 9.70 -17.42
N GLY A 197 0.58 9.08 -18.21
CA GLY A 197 0.74 8.99 -19.67
C GLY A 197 0.75 10.36 -20.34
N PRO A 198 -0.31 11.18 -20.22
CA PRO A 198 -0.33 12.54 -20.75
C PRO A 198 0.83 13.41 -20.25
N ALA A 199 1.19 13.32 -18.96
CA ALA A 199 2.33 14.03 -18.40
C ALA A 199 3.64 13.66 -19.11
N LEU A 200 3.87 12.36 -19.32
CA LEU A 200 5.09 11.87 -19.95
C LEU A 200 5.18 12.27 -21.42
N ILE A 201 4.07 12.28 -22.16
CA ILE A 201 4.02 12.74 -23.55
C ILE A 201 4.56 14.17 -23.66
N ASP A 202 4.08 15.08 -22.82
CA ASP A 202 4.49 16.48 -22.86
C ASP A 202 5.95 16.68 -22.40
N VAL A 203 6.44 15.87 -21.46
CA VAL A 203 7.87 15.90 -21.09
C VAL A 203 8.75 15.40 -22.21
N VAL A 204 8.37 14.33 -22.90
CA VAL A 204 9.10 13.79 -24.07
C VAL A 204 9.06 14.76 -25.25
N ALA A 205 7.98 15.51 -25.41
CA ALA A 205 7.84 16.57 -26.42
C ALA A 205 8.56 17.89 -26.02
N GLY A 206 9.14 17.99 -24.82
CA GLY A 206 9.84 19.17 -24.34
C GLY A 206 8.93 20.34 -23.93
N GLN A 207 7.62 20.12 -23.81
CA GLN A 207 6.67 21.14 -23.37
C GLN A 207 6.83 21.45 -21.87
N VAL A 208 7.12 20.43 -21.07
CA VAL A 208 7.47 20.54 -19.65
C VAL A 208 8.82 19.87 -19.42
N PRO A 209 9.83 20.58 -18.86
CA PRO A 209 11.20 20.09 -18.86
C PRO A 209 11.52 18.98 -17.85
N VAL A 210 10.75 18.83 -16.75
CA VAL A 210 11.09 17.96 -15.62
C VAL A 210 9.92 17.04 -15.27
N THR A 211 10.24 15.81 -14.86
CA THR A 211 9.27 14.87 -14.27
C THR A 211 9.90 14.02 -13.17
N PHE A 212 9.07 13.58 -12.20
CA PHE A 212 9.37 12.54 -11.23
C PHE A 212 8.49 11.32 -11.54
N GLY A 213 8.63 10.78 -12.75
CA GLY A 213 7.77 9.72 -13.27
C GLY A 213 8.16 8.33 -12.74
N THR A 214 7.20 7.38 -12.76
CA THR A 214 7.49 6.00 -12.34
C THR A 214 8.58 5.38 -13.22
N ALA A 215 9.46 4.55 -12.66
CA ALA A 215 10.54 3.91 -13.38
C ALA A 215 10.03 3.09 -14.58
N ALA A 216 8.91 2.39 -14.41
CA ALA A 216 8.29 1.62 -15.48
C ALA A 216 7.92 2.47 -16.71
N SER A 217 7.44 3.70 -16.52
CA SER A 217 7.05 4.59 -17.62
C SER A 217 8.21 5.40 -18.19
N VAL A 218 9.15 5.84 -17.34
CA VAL A 218 10.25 6.75 -17.75
C VAL A 218 11.46 6.00 -18.32
N SER A 219 11.77 4.79 -17.81
CA SER A 219 12.97 4.04 -18.18
C SER A 219 13.10 3.76 -19.70
N PRO A 220 12.03 3.39 -20.44
CA PRO A 220 12.15 3.23 -21.90
C PRO A 220 12.59 4.51 -22.61
N HIS A 221 12.18 5.68 -22.11
CA HIS A 221 12.55 6.97 -22.69
C HIS A 221 13.97 7.40 -22.31
N THR A 222 14.45 7.04 -21.12
CA THR A 222 15.85 7.30 -20.77
C THR A 222 16.81 6.38 -21.54
N LYS A 223 16.45 5.10 -21.71
CA LYS A 223 17.23 4.15 -22.52
C LYS A 223 17.32 4.55 -24.00
N SER A 224 16.27 5.13 -24.55
CA SER A 224 16.25 5.62 -25.94
C SER A 224 16.82 7.05 -26.14
N GLY A 225 17.27 7.70 -25.05
CA GLY A 225 17.81 9.06 -25.12
C GLY A 225 16.76 10.16 -25.28
N ARG A 226 15.46 9.83 -25.31
CA ARG A 226 14.37 10.83 -25.40
C ARG A 226 14.19 11.61 -24.11
N LEU A 227 14.64 11.06 -22.98
CA LEU A 227 14.75 11.76 -21.70
C LEU A 227 16.14 11.50 -21.11
N ARG A 228 16.60 12.41 -20.27
CA ARG A 228 17.80 12.22 -19.44
C ARG A 228 17.38 11.89 -18.03
N GLY A 229 17.66 10.66 -17.54
CA GLY A 229 17.53 10.30 -16.13
C GLY A 229 18.62 10.98 -15.30
N LEU A 230 18.25 11.67 -14.23
CA LEU A 230 19.19 12.31 -13.32
C LEU A 230 19.44 11.47 -12.07
N ALA A 231 18.39 10.86 -11.52
CA ALA A 231 18.47 10.06 -10.32
C ALA A 231 17.19 9.22 -10.10
N VAL A 232 17.28 8.23 -9.22
CA VAL A 232 16.12 7.51 -8.68
C VAL A 232 15.67 8.14 -7.35
N THR A 233 14.37 8.03 -7.05
CA THR A 233 13.76 8.65 -5.86
C THR A 233 13.92 7.81 -4.58
N GLY A 234 14.38 6.56 -4.69
CA GLY A 234 14.59 5.68 -3.54
C GLY A 234 15.78 6.09 -2.68
N GLY A 235 15.82 5.61 -1.43
CA GLY A 235 16.95 5.82 -0.51
C GLY A 235 18.22 5.05 -0.88
N LYS A 236 18.10 4.08 -1.81
CA LYS A 236 19.20 3.33 -2.41
C LYS A 236 19.02 3.25 -3.91
N ARG A 237 20.11 2.98 -4.63
CA ARG A 237 20.04 2.76 -6.10
C ARG A 237 19.12 1.60 -6.43
N SER A 238 18.39 1.73 -7.52
CA SER A 238 17.51 0.67 -8.01
C SER A 238 18.33 -0.47 -8.63
N ALA A 239 17.98 -1.71 -8.31
CA ALA A 239 18.60 -2.88 -8.93
C ALA A 239 18.34 -2.95 -10.45
N THR A 240 17.23 -2.36 -10.90
CA THR A 240 16.86 -2.31 -12.33
C THR A 240 17.45 -1.11 -13.07
N LEU A 241 18.04 -0.14 -12.35
CA LEU A 241 18.61 1.11 -12.87
C LEU A 241 19.92 1.45 -12.11
N PRO A 242 20.93 0.56 -12.12
CA PRO A 242 22.13 0.70 -11.27
C PRO A 242 22.99 1.92 -11.60
N ASP A 243 22.91 2.40 -12.84
CA ASP A 243 23.69 3.56 -13.33
C ASP A 243 23.16 4.89 -12.79
N LEU A 244 21.90 4.94 -12.35
CA LEU A 244 21.33 6.17 -11.81
C LEU A 244 21.66 6.28 -10.30
N PRO A 245 22.24 7.40 -9.86
CA PRO A 245 22.40 7.69 -8.42
C PRO A 245 21.02 7.91 -7.78
N THR A 246 20.96 7.90 -6.47
CA THR A 246 19.80 8.42 -5.74
C THR A 246 19.80 9.96 -5.75
N ILE A 247 18.62 10.56 -5.53
CA ILE A 247 18.53 12.02 -5.35
C ILE A 247 19.36 12.47 -4.14
N ALA A 248 19.43 11.65 -3.09
CA ALA A 248 20.26 11.93 -1.90
C ALA A 248 21.76 11.94 -2.25
N GLU A 249 22.26 10.95 -3.01
CA GLU A 249 23.64 10.93 -3.52
C GLU A 249 23.92 12.14 -4.43
N GLY A 250 22.89 12.61 -5.15
CA GLY A 250 22.96 13.81 -6.01
C GLY A 250 22.98 15.15 -5.25
N GLY A 251 22.99 15.13 -3.90
CA GLY A 251 23.17 16.30 -3.05
C GLY A 251 21.93 16.82 -2.35
N VAL A 252 20.79 16.11 -2.39
CA VAL A 252 19.60 16.43 -1.60
C VAL A 252 19.51 15.46 -0.42
N ALA A 253 20.26 15.76 0.63
CA ALA A 253 20.39 14.90 1.81
C ALA A 253 19.01 14.57 2.42
N GLY A 254 18.83 13.33 2.84
CA GLY A 254 17.59 12.83 3.46
C GLY A 254 16.42 12.63 2.49
N TYR A 255 16.64 12.81 1.17
CA TYR A 255 15.61 12.53 0.18
C TYR A 255 15.39 11.02 0.04
N GLU A 256 14.19 10.59 0.32
CA GLU A 256 13.72 9.24 0.04
C GLU A 256 12.22 9.28 -0.20
N MET A 257 11.82 8.97 -1.43
CA MET A 257 10.41 8.80 -1.81
C MET A 257 10.23 7.47 -2.52
N LEU A 258 9.54 6.56 -1.86
CA LEU A 258 9.15 5.28 -2.43
C LEU A 258 7.63 5.22 -2.55
N ASN A 259 7.15 4.77 -3.68
CA ASN A 259 5.76 4.38 -3.82
C ASN A 259 5.63 2.92 -3.36
N TRP A 260 5.59 2.73 -2.04
CA TRP A 260 5.53 1.41 -1.44
C TRP A 260 4.10 0.88 -1.40
N LEU A 261 3.99 -0.45 -1.43
CA LEU A 261 2.76 -1.20 -1.22
C LEU A 261 2.94 -2.15 -0.03
N GLY A 262 1.89 -2.28 0.76
CA GLY A 262 1.87 -3.19 1.89
C GLY A 262 0.54 -3.89 2.06
N LEU A 263 0.58 -5.08 2.62
CA LEU A 263 -0.57 -5.86 3.01
C LEU A 263 -1.00 -5.47 4.43
N PHE A 264 -2.30 -5.24 4.61
CA PHE A 264 -2.90 -4.86 5.89
C PHE A 264 -4.14 -5.68 6.19
N ALA A 265 -4.41 -5.88 7.46
CA ALA A 265 -5.68 -6.41 7.98
C ALA A 265 -6.43 -5.32 8.76
N PRO A 266 -7.77 -5.41 8.93
CA PRO A 266 -8.52 -4.58 9.86
C PRO A 266 -7.98 -4.68 11.29
N ALA A 267 -8.05 -3.58 12.04
CA ALA A 267 -7.70 -3.57 13.46
C ALA A 267 -8.57 -4.56 14.24
N GLY A 268 -7.96 -5.23 15.24
CA GLY A 268 -8.64 -6.27 16.01
C GLY A 268 -8.55 -7.67 15.41
N THR A 269 -7.93 -7.86 14.23
CA THR A 269 -7.64 -9.19 13.68
C THR A 269 -6.78 -9.99 14.68
N PRO A 270 -7.16 -11.24 15.01
CA PRO A 270 -6.44 -12.05 15.99
C PRO A 270 -4.96 -12.21 15.65
N ARG A 271 -4.11 -12.11 16.68
CA ARG A 271 -2.65 -12.15 16.52
C ARG A 271 -2.16 -13.39 15.77
N ALA A 272 -2.71 -14.57 16.05
CA ALA A 272 -2.34 -15.80 15.36
C ALA A 272 -2.62 -15.75 13.84
N ILE A 273 -3.69 -15.05 13.42
CA ILE A 273 -4.01 -14.82 12.00
C ILE A 273 -2.99 -13.87 11.38
N VAL A 274 -2.65 -12.78 12.07
CA VAL A 274 -1.65 -11.79 11.63
C VAL A 274 -0.29 -12.45 11.44
N GLU A 275 0.17 -13.26 12.41
CA GLU A 275 1.43 -13.99 12.36
C GLU A 275 1.47 -15.00 11.21
N ARG A 276 0.38 -15.75 10.98
CA ARG A 276 0.27 -16.66 9.85
C ARG A 276 0.33 -15.93 8.51
N LEU A 277 -0.45 -14.86 8.35
CA LEU A 277 -0.43 -14.04 7.13
C LEU A 277 0.95 -13.42 6.88
N ASN A 278 1.61 -12.90 7.93
CA ASN A 278 2.95 -12.35 7.82
C ASN A 278 3.96 -13.41 7.36
N THR A 279 3.99 -14.57 8.03
CA THR A 279 4.91 -15.67 7.70
C THR A 279 4.77 -16.10 6.24
N GLU A 280 3.54 -16.34 5.77
CA GLU A 280 3.31 -16.79 4.41
C GLU A 280 3.57 -15.69 3.37
N ALA A 281 3.20 -14.44 3.67
CA ALA A 281 3.47 -13.32 2.78
C ALA A 281 4.98 -13.02 2.66
N LEU A 282 5.75 -13.08 3.75
CA LEU A 282 7.21 -12.96 3.71
C LEU A 282 7.84 -14.03 2.82
N ARG A 283 7.42 -15.30 2.99
CA ARG A 283 7.91 -16.42 2.20
C ARG A 283 7.59 -16.25 0.71
N VAL A 284 6.36 -15.87 0.40
CA VAL A 284 5.88 -15.67 -0.98
C VAL A 284 6.62 -14.52 -1.67
N VAL A 285 6.65 -13.34 -1.06
CA VAL A 285 7.31 -12.15 -1.64
C VAL A 285 8.82 -12.34 -1.73
N GLY A 286 9.42 -13.09 -0.80
CA GLY A 286 10.84 -13.43 -0.79
C GLY A 286 11.24 -14.52 -1.78
N SER A 287 10.29 -15.29 -2.34
CA SER A 287 10.60 -16.40 -3.25
C SER A 287 11.22 -15.92 -4.57
N PRO A 288 12.17 -16.68 -5.16
CA PRO A 288 12.82 -16.30 -6.42
C PRO A 288 11.81 -16.05 -7.56
N GLU A 289 10.77 -16.87 -7.66
CA GLU A 289 9.73 -16.75 -8.69
C GLU A 289 8.94 -15.44 -8.54
N THR A 290 8.42 -15.15 -7.35
CA THR A 290 7.63 -13.92 -7.11
C THR A 290 8.51 -12.68 -7.29
N ARG A 291 9.75 -12.71 -6.80
CA ARG A 291 10.72 -11.62 -7.00
C ARG A 291 10.97 -11.35 -8.48
N SER A 292 11.20 -12.39 -9.27
CA SER A 292 11.41 -12.26 -10.72
C SER A 292 10.20 -11.62 -11.41
N ARG A 293 8.99 -12.10 -11.10
CA ARG A 293 7.74 -11.57 -11.68
C ARG A 293 7.47 -10.12 -11.27
N LEU A 294 7.69 -9.78 -10.00
CA LEU A 294 7.57 -8.39 -9.52
C LEU A 294 8.57 -7.47 -10.20
N ASN A 295 9.85 -7.86 -10.27
CA ASN A 295 10.89 -7.07 -10.95
C ASN A 295 10.57 -6.84 -12.44
N ALA A 296 10.06 -7.87 -13.14
CA ALA A 296 9.63 -7.75 -14.54
C ALA A 296 8.46 -6.76 -14.70
N ALA A 297 7.61 -6.62 -13.70
CA ALA A 297 6.52 -5.64 -13.64
C ALA A 297 6.96 -4.25 -13.14
N GLY A 298 8.26 -4.03 -12.89
CA GLY A 298 8.81 -2.76 -12.39
C GLY A 298 8.53 -2.51 -10.90
N ALA A 299 8.24 -3.59 -10.15
CA ALA A 299 8.03 -3.58 -8.70
C ALA A 299 9.24 -4.24 -8.02
N GLU A 300 9.93 -3.53 -7.14
CA GLU A 300 11.05 -4.08 -6.35
C GLU A 300 10.51 -4.77 -5.07
N PRO A 301 10.64 -6.10 -4.92
CA PRO A 301 10.17 -6.80 -3.74
C PRO A 301 10.84 -6.29 -2.47
N SER A 302 10.06 -5.97 -1.45
CA SER A 302 10.57 -5.41 -0.19
C SER A 302 9.89 -6.02 1.04
N PRO A 303 9.87 -7.38 1.19
CA PRO A 303 9.22 -8.03 2.32
C PRO A 303 9.83 -7.55 3.64
N MET A 304 8.98 -7.31 4.64
CA MET A 304 9.36 -6.77 5.93
C MET A 304 8.49 -7.40 7.03
N PRO A 305 9.06 -7.82 8.18
CA PRO A 305 8.29 -8.28 9.32
C PRO A 305 7.21 -7.27 9.76
N SER A 306 6.09 -7.78 10.28
CA SER A 306 4.91 -6.97 10.65
C SER A 306 5.26 -5.81 11.60
N GLU A 307 6.07 -6.08 12.63
CA GLU A 307 6.48 -5.06 13.60
C GLU A 307 7.36 -3.97 12.98
N GLU A 308 8.32 -4.37 12.14
CA GLU A 308 9.17 -3.40 11.42
C GLU A 308 8.34 -2.59 10.43
N PHE A 309 7.37 -3.23 9.76
CA PHE A 309 6.48 -2.55 8.83
C PHE A 309 5.57 -1.56 9.56
N ALA A 310 5.09 -1.87 10.76
CA ALA A 310 4.33 -0.93 11.58
C ALA A 310 5.14 0.32 11.93
N VAL A 311 6.41 0.14 12.33
CA VAL A 311 7.34 1.26 12.58
C VAL A 311 7.57 2.09 11.32
N PHE A 312 7.76 1.42 10.18
CA PHE A 312 7.92 2.08 8.88
C PHE A 312 6.71 2.94 8.53
N VAL A 313 5.48 2.39 8.60
CA VAL A 313 4.23 3.12 8.30
C VAL A 313 4.08 4.35 9.19
N LYS A 314 4.35 4.23 10.48
CA LYS A 314 4.32 5.36 11.42
C LYS A 314 5.30 6.47 11.00
N LYS A 315 6.54 6.12 10.68
CA LYS A 315 7.54 7.07 10.19
C LYS A 315 7.13 7.74 8.88
N GLU A 316 6.51 6.98 7.96
CA GLU A 316 5.99 7.53 6.71
C GLU A 316 4.87 8.55 6.96
N ILE A 317 3.91 8.25 7.85
CA ILE A 317 2.85 9.20 8.24
C ILE A 317 3.46 10.49 8.81
N GLU A 318 4.42 10.37 9.74
CA GLU A 318 5.09 11.53 10.34
C GLU A 318 5.88 12.35 9.31
N LYS A 319 6.60 11.68 8.41
CA LYS A 319 7.35 12.32 7.32
C LYS A 319 6.42 13.12 6.41
N TRP A 320 5.36 12.48 5.93
CA TRP A 320 4.42 13.12 5.01
C TRP A 320 3.61 14.21 5.68
N GLY A 321 3.29 14.08 6.97
CA GLY A 321 2.68 15.15 7.74
C GLY A 321 3.51 16.44 7.72
N LYS A 322 4.83 16.32 7.91
CA LYS A 322 5.76 17.47 7.83
C LYS A 322 5.83 18.06 6.41
N VAL A 323 5.89 17.21 5.39
CA VAL A 323 5.97 17.66 3.99
C VAL A 323 4.69 18.38 3.58
N VAL A 324 3.52 17.81 3.85
CA VAL A 324 2.22 18.42 3.54
C VAL A 324 2.06 19.75 4.25
N ALA A 325 2.39 19.83 5.54
CA ALA A 325 2.33 21.10 6.29
C ALA A 325 3.27 22.18 5.73
N ALA A 326 4.49 21.79 5.34
CA ALA A 326 5.50 22.73 4.83
C ALA A 326 5.23 23.20 3.39
N THR A 327 4.55 22.40 2.57
CA THR A 327 4.26 22.71 1.17
C THR A 327 2.87 23.30 0.96
N GLY A 328 1.99 23.22 1.97
CA GLY A 328 0.61 23.67 1.88
C GLY A 328 -0.25 22.84 0.91
N MET A 329 0.19 21.62 0.58
CA MET A 329 -0.57 20.73 -0.30
C MET A 329 -1.91 20.33 0.32
N THR A 330 -2.97 20.37 -0.48
CA THR A 330 -4.30 19.84 -0.14
C THR A 330 -4.82 19.02 -1.30
N ALA A 331 -5.72 18.09 -1.03
CA ALA A 331 -6.45 17.32 -2.06
C ALA A 331 -7.89 17.83 -2.25
N ASP A 332 -8.31 18.78 -1.43
CA ASP A 332 -9.65 19.41 -1.44
C ASP A 332 -9.62 20.69 -2.28
#